data_bf9c34b637ab29b1764ef11a147a158d
#
_entry.id   bf9c34b637ab29b1764ef11a147a158d
#
_cell.length_a   1.000
_cell.length_b   1.000
_cell.length_c   1.000
_cell.angle_alpha   90.00
_cell.angle_beta   90.00
_cell.angle_gamma   90.00
#
_symmetry.space_group_name_H-M   'P 1'
#
loop_
_entity.id
_entity.type
_entity.pdbx_description
1 polymer ?
#
loop_
_entity_poly.entity_id
_entity_poly.type
_entity_poly.pdbx_seq_one_letter_code
_entity_poly.pdbx_strand_id
1 'polypeptide(L)'
;MKPITDPTRIEHYGMLVREMMLTEKERECEFNPDWVRQHGWKIVPVESAMRIPDEDIPLLVSALKGAGYTEYVAVFNEPGYIQRLPLTVAGEPPSDMSTCYLLSVDEVEFREFNRQLGPFRSVLTAEDRSWAISCNEWYNLFGAKPELLEALLGKPIKEARREFLDFASLLAQGKPDEPLLKVAKQYAAL
;
A
#
# COMPACT_ATOMS: atom_id res chain seq x y z
N MET A 1 -13.97 -10.47 3.54
CA MET A 1 -12.97 -10.67 2.47
C MET A 1 -13.45 -11.75 1.51
N LYS A 2 -13.60 -11.41 0.21
CA LYS A 2 -14.11 -12.33 -0.83
C LYS A 2 -13.04 -12.49 -1.92
N PRO A 3 -12.53 -13.71 -2.20
CA PRO A 3 -11.61 -13.92 -3.31
C PRO A 3 -12.33 -13.64 -4.63
N ILE A 4 -11.67 -12.94 -5.54
CA ILE A 4 -12.12 -12.72 -6.90
C ILE A 4 -11.58 -13.88 -7.73
N THR A 5 -12.50 -14.68 -8.30
CA THR A 5 -12.14 -15.88 -9.08
C THR A 5 -12.44 -15.73 -10.58
N ASP A 6 -13.14 -14.67 -10.97
CA ASP A 6 -13.40 -14.33 -12.37
C ASP A 6 -12.12 -13.83 -13.04
N PRO A 7 -11.59 -14.53 -14.06
CA PRO A 7 -10.35 -14.16 -14.73
C PRO A 7 -10.39 -12.75 -15.35
N THR A 8 -11.54 -12.34 -15.87
CA THR A 8 -11.72 -11.02 -16.49
C THR A 8 -11.58 -9.89 -15.44
N ARG A 9 -12.15 -10.10 -14.26
CA ARG A 9 -12.03 -9.14 -13.15
C ARG A 9 -10.61 -9.12 -12.59
N ILE A 10 -9.96 -10.28 -12.48
CA ILE A 10 -8.55 -10.37 -12.05
C ILE A 10 -7.65 -9.58 -13.00
N GLU A 11 -7.83 -9.80 -14.32
CA GLU A 11 -7.06 -9.08 -15.33
C GLU A 11 -7.32 -7.57 -15.27
N HIS A 12 -8.59 -7.16 -15.12
CA HIS A 12 -8.98 -5.76 -14.98
C HIS A 12 -8.25 -5.09 -13.79
N TYR A 13 -8.33 -5.65 -12.60
CA TYR A 13 -7.67 -5.08 -11.42
C TYR A 13 -6.14 -5.14 -11.53
N GLY A 14 -5.61 -6.20 -12.12
CA GLY A 14 -4.18 -6.29 -12.42
C GLY A 14 -3.71 -5.18 -13.37
N MET A 15 -4.51 -4.81 -14.39
CA MET A 15 -4.20 -3.67 -15.27
C MET A 15 -4.26 -2.34 -14.52
N LEU A 16 -5.30 -2.10 -13.67
CA LEU A 16 -5.40 -0.88 -12.88
C LEU A 16 -4.14 -0.65 -12.02
N VAL A 17 -3.66 -1.71 -11.38
CA VAL A 17 -2.45 -1.61 -10.56
C VAL A 17 -1.20 -1.39 -11.41
N ARG A 18 -1.03 -2.10 -12.54
CA ARG A 18 0.12 -1.92 -13.44
C ARG A 18 0.23 -0.50 -14.02
N GLU A 19 -0.88 0.20 -14.21
CA GLU A 19 -0.85 1.59 -14.66
C GLU A 19 -0.35 2.55 -13.57
N MET A 20 -0.69 2.26 -12.30
CA MET A 20 -0.33 3.09 -11.16
C MET A 20 1.09 2.84 -10.65
N MET A 21 1.61 1.62 -10.84
CA MET A 21 2.86 1.16 -10.25
C MET A 21 3.98 1.09 -11.29
N LEU A 22 5.24 1.10 -10.83
CA LEU A 22 6.38 0.78 -11.67
C LEU A 22 6.41 -0.72 -11.96
N THR A 23 6.79 -1.08 -13.20
CA THR A 23 6.89 -2.49 -13.66
C THR A 23 8.30 -3.05 -13.53
N GLU A 24 9.28 -2.24 -13.11
CA GLU A 24 10.65 -2.66 -12.89
C GLU A 24 10.72 -3.57 -11.66
N LYS A 25 11.29 -4.77 -11.84
CA LYS A 25 11.31 -5.85 -10.83
C LYS A 25 11.81 -5.44 -9.44
N GLU A 26 12.69 -4.46 -9.34
CA GLU A 26 13.25 -3.96 -8.08
C GLU A 26 12.38 -2.86 -7.45
N ARG A 27 11.41 -2.32 -8.21
CA ARG A 27 10.59 -1.16 -7.87
C ARG A 27 9.08 -1.39 -8.03
N GLU A 28 8.66 -2.64 -8.17
CA GLU A 28 7.26 -3.03 -8.42
C GLU A 28 6.26 -2.56 -7.36
N CYS A 29 6.75 -2.14 -6.19
CA CYS A 29 5.92 -1.61 -5.11
C CYS A 29 5.93 -0.09 -5.05
N GLU A 30 6.56 0.59 -6.01
CA GLU A 30 6.62 2.04 -6.07
C GLU A 30 5.60 2.58 -7.07
N PHE A 31 5.00 3.73 -6.75
CA PHE A 31 4.11 4.40 -7.68
C PHE A 31 4.86 4.97 -8.87
N ASN A 32 4.27 4.86 -10.06
CA ASN A 32 4.77 5.48 -11.27
C ASN A 32 4.71 7.02 -11.12
N PRO A 33 5.86 7.74 -11.14
CA PRO A 33 5.87 9.18 -10.92
C PRO A 33 5.12 9.98 -11.98
N ASP A 34 5.05 9.49 -13.22
CA ASP A 34 4.33 10.15 -14.30
C ASP A 34 2.83 10.03 -14.07
N TRP A 35 2.38 8.85 -13.69
CA TRP A 35 0.99 8.61 -13.33
C TRP A 35 0.57 9.49 -12.13
N VAL A 36 1.39 9.55 -11.09
CA VAL A 36 1.17 10.38 -9.89
C VAL A 36 1.00 11.85 -10.25
N ARG A 37 1.91 12.40 -11.08
CA ARG A 37 1.84 13.81 -11.52
C ARG A 37 0.59 14.07 -12.37
N GLN A 38 0.28 13.18 -13.31
CA GLN A 38 -0.87 13.31 -14.21
C GLN A 38 -2.21 13.36 -13.45
N HIS A 39 -2.32 12.61 -12.34
CA HIS A 39 -3.55 12.51 -11.54
C HIS A 39 -3.58 13.48 -10.35
N GLY A 40 -2.55 14.31 -10.18
CA GLY A 40 -2.46 15.28 -9.09
C GLY A 40 -2.36 14.64 -7.70
N TRP A 41 -1.82 13.42 -7.65
CA TRP A 41 -1.61 12.71 -6.39
C TRP A 41 -0.39 13.21 -5.64
N LYS A 42 -0.40 12.96 -4.34
CA LYS A 42 0.79 12.96 -3.48
C LYS A 42 1.00 11.57 -2.94
N ILE A 43 2.27 11.22 -2.71
CA ILE A 43 2.66 9.96 -2.09
C ILE A 43 3.32 10.26 -0.75
N VAL A 44 2.95 9.47 0.26
CA VAL A 44 3.55 9.53 1.59
C VAL A 44 3.94 8.12 2.02
N PRO A 45 5.23 7.86 2.27
CA PRO A 45 5.65 6.64 2.92
C PRO A 45 5.32 6.73 4.42
N VAL A 46 4.83 5.62 4.97
CA VAL A 46 4.49 5.46 6.39
C VAL A 46 5.19 4.22 6.90
N GLU A 47 5.81 4.30 8.07
CA GLU A 47 6.41 3.16 8.74
C GLU A 47 5.41 2.00 8.85
N SER A 48 5.87 0.80 8.57
CA SER A 48 5.05 -0.41 8.61
C SER A 48 5.90 -1.62 8.97
N ALA A 49 5.30 -2.55 9.68
CA ALA A 49 5.83 -3.89 9.91
C ALA A 49 5.04 -4.90 9.07
N MET A 50 5.15 -4.80 7.74
CA MET A 50 4.51 -5.67 6.73
C MET A 50 2.98 -5.54 6.61
N ARG A 51 2.33 -4.64 7.37
CA ARG A 51 0.87 -4.46 7.35
C ARG A 51 0.51 -3.07 7.86
N ILE A 52 -0.73 -2.67 7.61
CA ILE A 52 -1.27 -1.44 8.20
C ILE A 52 -1.37 -1.64 9.71
N PRO A 53 -0.79 -0.75 10.54
CA PRO A 53 -0.90 -0.85 11.99
C PRO A 53 -2.36 -0.93 12.46
N ASP A 54 -2.64 -1.79 13.42
CA ASP A 54 -4.01 -2.02 13.89
C ASP A 54 -4.64 -0.77 14.52
N GLU A 55 -3.82 0.12 15.08
CA GLU A 55 -4.22 1.42 15.63
C GLU A 55 -4.64 2.42 14.55
N ASP A 56 -4.13 2.30 13.32
CA ASP A 56 -4.45 3.20 12.20
C ASP A 56 -5.72 2.78 11.44
N ILE A 57 -6.16 1.53 11.58
CA ILE A 57 -7.32 1.00 10.87
C ILE A 57 -8.61 1.80 11.12
N PRO A 58 -8.97 2.20 12.36
CA PRO A 58 -10.18 2.98 12.60
C PRO A 58 -10.19 4.33 11.86
N LEU A 59 -9.04 5.00 11.83
CA LEU A 59 -8.88 6.26 11.10
C LEU A 59 -9.03 6.06 9.60
N LEU A 60 -8.33 5.06 9.05
CA LEU A 60 -8.37 4.71 7.62
C LEU A 60 -9.81 4.39 7.17
N VAL A 61 -10.51 3.53 7.92
CA VAL A 61 -11.90 3.17 7.64
C VAL A 61 -12.83 4.38 7.72
N SER A 62 -12.65 5.23 8.73
CA SER A 62 -13.42 6.47 8.88
C SER A 62 -13.22 7.42 7.69
N ALA A 63 -11.98 7.63 7.27
CA ALA A 63 -11.64 8.49 6.14
C ALA A 63 -12.23 7.95 4.82
N LEU A 64 -12.10 6.66 4.55
CA LEU A 64 -12.65 6.02 3.36
C LEU A 64 -14.19 6.09 3.34
N LYS A 65 -14.87 5.80 4.45
CA LYS A 65 -16.32 5.94 4.57
C LYS A 65 -16.77 7.39 4.40
N GLY A 66 -16.05 8.33 4.99
CA GLY A 66 -16.31 9.77 4.84
C GLY A 66 -16.18 10.26 3.40
N ALA A 67 -15.30 9.64 2.62
CA ALA A 67 -15.14 9.88 1.18
C ALA A 67 -16.15 9.07 0.30
N GLY A 68 -17.04 8.28 0.90
CA GLY A 68 -18.10 7.54 0.20
C GLY A 68 -17.72 6.14 -0.26
N TYR A 69 -16.54 5.62 0.12
CA TYR A 69 -16.14 4.27 -0.25
C TYR A 69 -16.80 3.23 0.66
N THR A 70 -17.32 2.17 0.05
CA THR A 70 -17.92 1.02 0.75
C THR A 70 -17.11 -0.26 0.56
N GLU A 71 -16.33 -0.32 -0.53
CA GLU A 71 -15.52 -1.48 -0.91
C GLU A 71 -14.18 -1.01 -1.49
N TYR A 72 -13.20 -1.91 -1.45
CA TYR A 72 -11.89 -1.76 -2.07
C TYR A 72 -11.35 -3.12 -2.53
N VAL A 73 -10.34 -3.10 -3.37
CA VAL A 73 -9.69 -4.29 -3.90
C VAL A 73 -8.28 -4.40 -3.36
N ALA A 74 -7.89 -5.59 -2.92
CA ALA A 74 -6.51 -5.94 -2.66
C ALA A 74 -5.98 -6.77 -3.84
N VAL A 75 -4.92 -6.29 -4.48
CA VAL A 75 -4.25 -6.96 -5.60
C VAL A 75 -2.86 -7.37 -5.15
N PHE A 76 -2.56 -8.66 -5.26
CA PHE A 76 -1.24 -9.20 -4.93
C PHE A 76 -0.40 -9.27 -6.21
N ASN A 77 0.78 -8.69 -6.13
CA ASN A 77 1.75 -8.82 -7.21
C ASN A 77 2.15 -10.30 -7.33
N GLU A 78 2.13 -10.84 -8.52
CA GLU A 78 2.34 -12.22 -8.97
C GLU A 78 2.71 -13.32 -7.94
N PRO A 79 2.17 -14.55 -8.07
CA PRO A 79 2.45 -15.68 -7.16
C PRO A 79 3.95 -15.96 -6.95
N GLY A 80 4.81 -15.64 -7.95
CA GLY A 80 6.25 -15.76 -7.84
C GLY A 80 6.90 -14.74 -6.89
N TYR A 81 6.21 -13.66 -6.53
CA TYR A 81 6.70 -12.64 -5.62
C TYR A 81 6.49 -13.03 -4.15
N ILE A 82 5.39 -13.71 -3.87
CA ILE A 82 5.07 -14.27 -2.54
C ILE A 82 6.17 -15.24 -2.07
N GLN A 83 6.75 -15.99 -3.01
CA GLN A 83 7.84 -16.94 -2.73
C GLN A 83 9.17 -16.29 -2.33
N ARG A 84 9.32 -14.96 -2.44
CA ARG A 84 10.58 -14.25 -2.13
C ARG A 84 10.60 -13.53 -0.78
N LEU A 85 9.47 -13.47 -0.10
CA LEU A 85 9.47 -13.02 1.29
C LEU A 85 10.26 -14.05 2.11
N PRO A 86 11.13 -13.62 3.04
CA PRO A 86 11.79 -14.57 3.94
C PRO A 86 10.73 -15.41 4.63
N LEU A 87 10.71 -16.71 4.35
CA LEU A 87 9.79 -17.70 4.94
C LEU A 87 9.71 -17.62 6.48
N THR A 88 10.73 -17.04 7.10
CA THR A 88 10.85 -16.86 8.55
C THR A 88 9.86 -15.84 9.14
N VAL A 89 9.30 -14.95 8.31
CA VAL A 89 8.46 -13.85 8.82
C VAL A 89 7.00 -13.99 8.36
N ALA A 90 6.76 -14.36 7.10
CA ALA A 90 5.43 -14.38 6.50
C ALA A 90 4.78 -15.79 6.48
N GLY A 91 5.57 -16.86 6.63
CA GLY A 91 5.11 -18.22 6.39
C GLY A 91 4.89 -18.50 4.89
N GLU A 92 4.45 -19.72 4.56
CA GLU A 92 4.05 -20.06 3.20
C GLU A 92 2.68 -19.44 2.90
N PRO A 93 2.49 -18.87 1.67
CA PRO A 93 1.17 -18.39 1.27
C PRO A 93 0.19 -19.57 1.27
N PRO A 94 -1.10 -19.32 1.61
CA PRO A 94 -2.13 -20.35 1.47
C PRO A 94 -2.14 -20.91 0.05
N SER A 95 -2.24 -22.23 -0.09
CA SER A 95 -2.21 -22.91 -1.40
C SER A 95 -3.39 -22.51 -2.33
N ASP A 96 -4.45 -21.94 -1.75
CA ASP A 96 -5.64 -21.45 -2.40
C ASP A 96 -5.73 -19.93 -2.45
N MET A 97 -4.61 -19.23 -2.20
CA MET A 97 -4.58 -17.77 -2.21
C MET A 97 -4.89 -17.21 -3.60
N SER A 98 -5.95 -16.40 -3.68
CA SER A 98 -6.26 -15.63 -4.89
C SER A 98 -5.29 -14.46 -5.05
N THR A 99 -5.10 -14.01 -6.29
CA THR A 99 -4.31 -12.81 -6.59
C THR A 99 -5.09 -11.49 -6.37
N CYS A 100 -6.42 -11.59 -6.20
CA CYS A 100 -7.28 -10.44 -5.97
C CYS A 100 -8.38 -10.76 -4.95
N TYR A 101 -8.66 -9.81 -4.07
CA TYR A 101 -9.77 -9.89 -3.10
C TYR A 101 -10.59 -8.62 -3.13
N LEU A 102 -11.92 -8.77 -3.03
CA LEU A 102 -12.83 -7.67 -2.74
C LEU A 102 -13.08 -7.62 -1.24
N LEU A 103 -12.92 -6.42 -0.67
CA LEU A 103 -13.07 -6.16 0.75
C LEU A 103 -14.04 -5.00 0.98
N SER A 104 -14.81 -5.09 2.06
CA SER A 104 -15.62 -3.97 2.53
C SER A 104 -14.75 -2.96 3.29
N VAL A 105 -15.11 -1.69 3.24
CA VAL A 105 -14.50 -0.66 4.08
C VAL A 105 -15.04 -0.79 5.50
N ASP A 106 -14.50 -1.73 6.25
CA ASP A 106 -14.91 -2.10 7.60
C ASP A 106 -13.69 -2.51 8.44
N GLU A 107 -13.67 -2.12 9.73
CA GLU A 107 -12.52 -2.40 10.61
C GLU A 107 -12.28 -3.90 10.82
N VAL A 108 -13.36 -4.68 10.94
CA VAL A 108 -13.24 -6.13 11.17
C VAL A 108 -12.62 -6.78 9.95
N GLU A 109 -13.07 -6.40 8.76
CA GLU A 109 -12.56 -6.96 7.50
C GLU A 109 -11.13 -6.52 7.21
N PHE A 110 -10.75 -5.27 7.54
CA PHE A 110 -9.35 -4.80 7.47
C PHE A 110 -8.43 -5.57 8.42
N ARG A 111 -8.84 -5.78 9.68
CA ARG A 111 -8.07 -6.57 10.67
C ARG A 111 -7.91 -8.02 10.21
N GLU A 112 -8.96 -8.62 9.66
CA GLU A 112 -8.91 -9.97 9.12
C GLU A 112 -7.98 -10.07 7.90
N PHE A 113 -8.03 -9.09 7.00
CA PHE A 113 -7.08 -8.97 5.89
C PHE A 113 -5.64 -8.90 6.39
N ASN A 114 -5.36 -8.00 7.33
CA ASN A 114 -4.04 -7.87 7.94
C ASN A 114 -3.55 -9.18 8.56
N ARG A 115 -4.43 -9.88 9.29
CA ARG A 115 -4.08 -11.13 9.97
C ARG A 115 -3.74 -12.25 9.00
N GLN A 116 -4.49 -12.37 7.90
CA GLN A 116 -4.32 -13.46 6.95
C GLN A 116 -3.32 -13.14 5.84
N LEU A 117 -3.38 -11.95 5.29
CA LEU A 117 -2.71 -11.57 4.05
C LEU A 117 -1.79 -10.35 4.17
N GLY A 118 -1.86 -9.61 5.28
CA GLY A 118 -1.04 -8.41 5.50
C GLY A 118 0.47 -8.63 5.32
N PRO A 119 1.06 -9.80 5.70
CA PRO A 119 2.47 -10.08 5.44
C PRO A 119 2.86 -10.17 3.97
N PHE A 120 1.91 -10.22 3.04
CA PHE A 120 2.19 -10.33 1.61
C PHE A 120 2.10 -8.97 0.92
N ARG A 121 3.02 -8.72 0.01
CA ARG A 121 3.03 -7.47 -0.76
C ARG A 121 1.77 -7.35 -1.61
N SER A 122 1.07 -6.25 -1.43
CA SER A 122 -0.20 -6.00 -2.09
C SER A 122 -0.41 -4.53 -2.36
N VAL A 123 -1.30 -4.22 -3.29
CA VAL A 123 -1.83 -2.88 -3.51
C VAL A 123 -3.31 -2.89 -3.16
N LEU A 124 -3.69 -2.05 -2.21
CA LEU A 124 -5.09 -1.78 -1.87
C LEU A 124 -5.53 -0.55 -2.65
N THR A 125 -6.65 -0.60 -3.33
CA THR A 125 -7.16 0.53 -4.11
C THR A 125 -8.67 0.48 -4.30
N ALA A 126 -9.29 1.64 -4.55
CA ALA A 126 -10.64 1.70 -5.08
C ALA A 126 -10.64 1.44 -6.59
N GLU A 127 -11.79 0.99 -7.11
CA GLU A 127 -11.94 0.72 -8.55
C GLU A 127 -11.74 1.98 -9.41
N ASP A 128 -12.12 3.15 -8.88
CA ASP A 128 -11.93 4.46 -9.54
C ASP A 128 -10.49 5.01 -9.45
N ARG A 129 -9.60 4.29 -8.76
CA ARG A 129 -8.20 4.70 -8.56
C ARG A 129 -8.05 6.08 -7.91
N SER A 130 -8.94 6.46 -7.03
CA SER A 130 -8.88 7.74 -6.31
C SER A 130 -7.91 7.73 -5.14
N TRP A 131 -7.55 6.54 -4.66
CA TRP A 131 -6.54 6.29 -3.64
C TRP A 131 -5.91 4.91 -3.84
N ALA A 132 -4.72 4.72 -3.33
CA ALA A 132 -4.10 3.41 -3.20
C ALA A 132 -3.11 3.36 -2.04
N ILE A 133 -2.92 2.17 -1.49
CA ILE A 133 -1.89 1.86 -0.50
C ILE A 133 -1.07 0.70 -1.03
N SER A 134 0.22 0.93 -1.30
CA SER A 134 1.15 -0.14 -1.62
C SER A 134 1.78 -0.65 -0.34
N CYS A 135 1.45 -1.88 0.02
CA CYS A 135 1.93 -2.54 1.24
C CYS A 135 3.30 -3.20 0.98
N ASN A 136 4.30 -2.73 1.71
CA ASN A 136 5.68 -3.20 1.61
C ASN A 136 6.18 -3.76 2.95
N GLU A 137 7.39 -4.33 2.93
CA GLU A 137 7.97 -5.01 4.10
C GLU A 137 8.25 -4.06 5.28
N TRP A 138 8.77 -2.86 4.99
CA TRP A 138 9.24 -1.91 6.01
C TRP A 138 8.44 -0.62 6.05
N TYR A 139 7.63 -0.37 5.04
CA TYR A 139 6.82 0.83 4.91
C TYR A 139 5.63 0.57 3.99
N ASN A 140 4.60 1.35 4.15
CA ASN A 140 3.50 1.44 3.19
C ASN A 140 3.58 2.75 2.43
N LEU A 141 3.24 2.76 1.15
CA LEU A 141 3.11 3.99 0.37
C LEU A 141 1.63 4.34 0.25
N PHE A 142 1.22 5.41 0.87
CA PHE A 142 -0.13 5.96 0.72
C PHE A 142 -0.15 6.96 -0.43
N GLY A 143 -1.08 6.80 -1.36
CA GLY A 143 -1.25 7.65 -2.52
C GLY A 143 -2.70 8.08 -2.72
N ALA A 144 -2.93 9.38 -2.88
CA ALA A 144 -4.23 9.98 -3.21
C ALA A 144 -4.06 11.47 -3.58
N LYS A 145 -5.16 12.15 -3.94
CA LYS A 145 -5.21 13.61 -3.92
C LYS A 145 -4.98 14.14 -2.50
N PRO A 146 -4.41 15.37 -2.34
CA PRO A 146 -3.98 15.87 -1.04
C PRO A 146 -5.02 15.78 0.07
N GLU A 147 -6.26 16.19 -0.20
CA GLU A 147 -7.32 16.25 0.81
C GLU A 147 -7.69 14.86 1.34
N LEU A 148 -7.82 13.88 0.44
CA LEU A 148 -8.10 12.50 0.83
C LEU A 148 -6.88 11.88 1.51
N LEU A 149 -5.68 12.15 1.02
CA LEU A 149 -4.45 11.62 1.60
C LEU A 149 -4.26 12.09 3.06
N GLU A 150 -4.49 13.37 3.36
CA GLU A 150 -4.42 13.89 4.73
C GLU A 150 -5.51 13.27 5.63
N ALA A 151 -6.69 13.01 5.09
CA ALA A 151 -7.72 12.30 5.83
C ALA A 151 -7.32 10.84 6.14
N LEU A 152 -6.72 10.13 5.17
CA LEU A 152 -6.23 8.76 5.37
C LEU A 152 -5.09 8.69 6.39
N LEU A 153 -4.23 9.70 6.43
CA LEU A 153 -3.10 9.80 7.35
C LEU A 153 -3.46 10.37 8.72
N GLY A 154 -4.60 11.07 8.84
CA GLY A 154 -5.03 11.79 10.05
C GLY A 154 -4.13 12.96 10.42
N LYS A 155 -3.29 13.41 9.51
CA LYS A 155 -2.32 14.49 9.71
C LYS A 155 -1.90 15.12 8.38
N PRO A 156 -1.32 16.34 8.40
CA PRO A 156 -0.80 16.98 7.20
C PRO A 156 0.30 16.16 6.52
N ILE A 157 0.30 16.13 5.19
CA ILE A 157 1.30 15.41 4.36
C ILE A 157 2.74 15.77 4.78
N LYS A 158 3.00 17.06 5.03
CA LYS A 158 4.34 17.53 5.45
C LYS A 158 4.80 16.92 6.78
N GLU A 159 3.88 16.73 7.70
CA GLU A 159 4.16 16.12 9.01
C GLU A 159 4.44 14.63 8.85
N ALA A 160 3.59 13.90 8.15
CA ALA A 160 3.78 12.48 7.90
C ALA A 160 5.09 12.17 7.16
N ARG A 161 5.48 12.98 6.18
CA ARG A 161 6.77 12.86 5.48
C ARG A 161 7.96 13.11 6.40
N ARG A 162 7.85 14.08 7.32
CA ARG A 162 8.91 14.34 8.30
C ARG A 162 9.07 13.16 9.25
N GLU A 163 7.98 12.61 9.78
CA GLU A 163 8.01 11.44 10.66
C GLU A 163 8.69 10.25 9.98
N PHE A 164 8.34 9.96 8.73
CA PHE A 164 9.00 8.88 7.99
C PHE A 164 10.49 9.16 7.73
N LEU A 165 10.87 10.42 7.45
CA LEU A 165 12.27 10.81 7.29
C LEU A 165 13.05 10.63 8.60
N ASP A 166 12.47 10.98 9.74
CA ASP A 166 13.06 10.79 11.06
C ASP A 166 13.25 9.30 11.36
N PHE A 167 12.24 8.47 11.10
CA PHE A 167 12.32 7.01 11.19
C PHE A 167 13.44 6.43 10.29
N ALA A 168 13.44 6.77 9.00
CA ALA A 168 14.44 6.30 8.05
C ALA A 168 15.87 6.74 8.44
N SER A 169 16.01 7.96 8.98
CA SER A 169 17.29 8.50 9.45
C SER A 169 17.81 7.77 10.69
N LEU A 170 16.92 7.40 11.60
CA LEU A 170 17.25 6.60 12.78
C LEU A 170 17.80 5.22 12.39
N LEU A 171 17.13 4.54 11.44
CA LEU A 171 17.56 3.22 10.96
C LEU A 171 18.85 3.30 10.12
N ALA A 172 19.06 4.39 9.40
CA ALA A 172 20.25 4.60 8.59
C ALA A 172 21.55 4.66 9.42
N GLN A 173 21.49 5.04 10.69
CA GLN A 173 22.66 5.13 11.57
C GLN A 173 23.84 5.88 10.93
N GLY A 174 23.55 6.93 10.17
CA GLY A 174 24.55 7.71 9.44
C GLY A 174 24.99 7.12 8.09
N LYS A 175 24.39 6.03 7.61
CA LYS A 175 24.66 5.48 6.27
C LYS A 175 23.78 6.17 5.23
N PRO A 176 24.33 6.98 4.31
CA PRO A 176 23.55 7.77 3.35
C PRO A 176 22.83 6.91 2.30
N ASP A 177 23.29 5.67 2.07
CA ASP A 177 22.79 4.75 1.07
C ASP A 177 21.71 3.80 1.59
N GLU A 178 21.23 4.00 2.82
CA GLU A 178 20.15 3.23 3.40
C GLU A 178 18.89 3.28 2.50
N PRO A 179 18.28 2.14 2.12
CA PRO A 179 17.14 2.10 1.22
C PRO A 179 15.95 2.95 1.68
N LEU A 180 15.59 2.91 2.95
CA LEU A 180 14.48 3.70 3.49
C LEU A 180 14.74 5.20 3.41
N LEU A 181 15.99 5.64 3.59
CA LEU A 181 16.36 7.04 3.44
C LEU A 181 16.26 7.50 1.97
N LYS A 182 16.55 6.62 1.01
CA LYS A 182 16.32 6.90 -0.42
C LYS A 182 14.84 7.06 -0.72
N VAL A 183 13.99 6.17 -0.20
CA VAL A 183 12.53 6.26 -0.31
C VAL A 183 12.02 7.57 0.29
N ALA A 184 12.44 7.93 1.51
CA ALA A 184 12.04 9.18 2.16
C ALA A 184 12.37 10.42 1.30
N LYS A 185 13.59 10.48 0.75
CA LYS A 185 14.04 11.57 -0.12
C LYS A 185 13.30 11.62 -1.46
N GLN A 186 13.05 10.46 -2.07
CA GLN A 186 12.34 10.36 -3.34
C GLN A 186 10.92 10.93 -3.24
N TYR A 187 10.17 10.53 -2.21
CA TYR A 187 8.79 10.98 -2.05
C TYR A 187 8.65 12.35 -1.38
N ALA A 188 9.70 12.91 -0.79
CA ALA A 188 9.69 14.29 -0.33
C ALA A 188 9.62 15.29 -1.49
N ALA A 189 10.08 14.92 -2.68
CA ALA A 189 10.10 15.77 -3.88
C ALA A 189 8.83 15.67 -4.75
N LEU A 190 7.97 14.65 -4.54
CA LEU A 190 6.69 14.44 -5.24
C LEU A 190 5.53 15.03 -4.43
#